data_afb4239dcd2f2aba8d590118f7d0489b
#
_entry.id   afb4239dcd2f2aba8d590118f7d0489b
#
_cell.length_a   1.000
_cell.length_b   1.000
_cell.length_c   1.000
_cell.angle_alpha   90.00
_cell.angle_beta   90.00
_cell.angle_gamma   90.00
#
_symmetry.space_group_name_H-M   'P 1'
#
loop_
_entity.id
_entity.type
_entity.pdbx_description
1 polymer ?
#
loop_
_entity_poly.entity_id
_entity_poly.type
_entity_poly.pdbx_seq_one_letter_code
_entity_poly.pdbx_strand_id
1 'polypeptide(L)'
;PIRTIMMGYLDQIDTDYDAVASELMAFESQVGQFLENPETSSMNAMRSGWLTAQSSYELTTLHRYFSELVLSEEDVLTLFQLQYQINHWPILPGYVDYVADYQDSGIVNDITVILDLESLRQEHGVFDLAEASLGFHVLEFLIWGENKDRQSERPASDYRAVSELTNIQIDNGLQLDQISN
;
A
#
# COMPACT_ATOMS: atom_id res chain seq x y z
N PRO A 1 -21.33 -30.81 20.82
CA PRO A 1 -21.77 -29.40 20.55
C PRO A 1 -20.59 -28.42 20.48
N ILE A 2 -19.77 -28.29 21.57
CA ILE A 2 -18.65 -27.31 21.60
C ILE A 2 -17.61 -27.60 20.51
N ARG A 3 -17.16 -28.86 20.37
CA ARG A 3 -16.18 -29.24 19.34
C ARG A 3 -16.64 -28.87 17.94
N THR A 4 -17.91 -29.06 17.62
CA THR A 4 -18.47 -28.74 16.31
C THR A 4 -18.41 -27.23 16.05
N ILE A 5 -18.71 -26.41 17.07
CA ILE A 5 -18.61 -24.96 16.98
C ILE A 5 -17.16 -24.52 16.80
N MET A 6 -16.23 -25.09 17.56
CA MET A 6 -14.81 -24.78 17.44
C MET A 6 -14.25 -25.16 16.04
N MET A 7 -14.61 -26.36 15.53
CA MET A 7 -14.18 -26.75 14.17
C MET A 7 -14.75 -25.81 13.12
N GLY A 8 -16.04 -25.45 13.22
CA GLY A 8 -16.64 -24.49 12.30
C GLY A 8 -15.99 -23.11 12.36
N TYR A 9 -15.51 -22.67 13.53
CA TYR A 9 -14.76 -21.42 13.66
C TYR A 9 -13.37 -21.51 13.01
N LEU A 10 -12.66 -22.63 13.17
CA LEU A 10 -11.38 -22.83 12.48
C LEU A 10 -11.54 -22.87 10.96
N ASP A 11 -12.57 -23.58 10.47
CA ASP A 11 -12.89 -23.60 9.04
C ASP A 11 -13.21 -22.17 8.50
N GLN A 12 -13.85 -21.32 9.32
CA GLN A 12 -14.11 -19.93 8.96
C GLN A 12 -12.83 -19.09 8.91
N ILE A 13 -11.90 -19.29 9.85
CA ILE A 13 -10.58 -18.62 9.83
C ILE A 13 -9.85 -18.93 8.52
N ASP A 14 -9.76 -20.21 8.16
CA ASP A 14 -9.10 -20.62 6.92
C ASP A 14 -9.78 -19.98 5.70
N THR A 15 -11.12 -20.00 5.66
CA THR A 15 -11.89 -19.37 4.58
C THR A 15 -11.63 -17.87 4.46
N ASP A 16 -11.58 -17.15 5.59
CA ASP A 16 -11.38 -15.71 5.60
C ASP A 16 -9.95 -15.35 5.15
N TYR A 17 -8.93 -16.09 5.59
CA TYR A 17 -7.55 -15.85 5.14
C TYR A 17 -7.32 -16.26 3.68
N ASP A 18 -7.96 -17.31 3.19
CA ASP A 18 -7.94 -17.68 1.77
C ASP A 18 -8.57 -16.60 0.90
N ALA A 19 -9.65 -15.97 1.38
CA ALA A 19 -10.26 -14.83 0.73
C ALA A 19 -9.29 -13.64 0.67
N VAL A 20 -8.62 -13.28 1.78
CA VAL A 20 -7.62 -12.22 1.81
C VAL A 20 -6.51 -12.49 0.80
N ALA A 21 -5.96 -13.71 0.77
CA ALA A 21 -4.90 -14.07 -0.17
C ALA A 21 -5.35 -13.93 -1.63
N SER A 22 -6.58 -14.36 -1.94
CA SER A 22 -7.17 -14.25 -3.28
C SER A 22 -7.35 -12.79 -3.71
N GLU A 23 -7.87 -11.93 -2.83
CA GLU A 23 -8.09 -10.52 -3.13
C GLU A 23 -6.76 -9.75 -3.27
N LEU A 24 -5.73 -10.11 -2.48
CA LEU A 24 -4.40 -9.54 -2.64
C LEU A 24 -3.75 -9.91 -3.98
N MET A 25 -3.89 -11.16 -4.44
CA MET A 25 -3.41 -11.57 -5.77
C MET A 25 -4.15 -10.83 -6.90
N ALA A 26 -5.47 -10.63 -6.74
CA ALA A 26 -6.25 -9.86 -7.71
C ALA A 26 -5.80 -8.39 -7.74
N PHE A 27 -5.55 -7.80 -6.59
CA PHE A 27 -5.03 -6.44 -6.45
C PHE A 27 -3.62 -6.31 -7.06
N GLU A 28 -2.71 -7.23 -6.79
CA GLU A 28 -1.38 -7.28 -7.40
C GLU A 28 -1.45 -7.29 -8.93
N SER A 29 -2.35 -8.11 -9.49
CA SER A 29 -2.59 -8.13 -10.94
C SER A 29 -3.09 -6.78 -11.47
N GLN A 30 -3.95 -6.08 -10.74
CA GLN A 30 -4.44 -4.75 -11.13
C GLN A 30 -3.35 -3.69 -11.02
N VAL A 31 -2.45 -3.77 -10.03
CA VAL A 31 -1.26 -2.92 -9.94
C VAL A 31 -0.38 -3.14 -11.16
N GLY A 32 -0.09 -4.39 -11.54
CA GLY A 32 0.69 -4.71 -12.73
C GLY A 32 0.09 -4.12 -14.00
N GLN A 33 -1.23 -4.31 -14.21
CA GLN A 33 -1.95 -3.73 -15.35
C GLN A 33 -1.90 -2.20 -15.38
N PHE A 34 -2.00 -1.57 -14.22
CA PHE A 34 -1.89 -0.12 -14.11
C PHE A 34 -0.48 0.36 -14.47
N LEU A 35 0.57 -0.29 -13.97
CA LEU A 35 1.96 0.10 -14.26
C LEU A 35 2.34 -0.11 -15.73
N GLU A 36 1.75 -1.10 -16.40
CA GLU A 36 1.92 -1.30 -17.86
C GLU A 36 1.23 -0.20 -18.68
N ASN A 37 0.09 0.30 -18.22
CA ASN A 37 -0.67 1.34 -18.90
C ASN A 37 -1.34 2.29 -17.88
N PRO A 38 -0.64 3.33 -17.40
CA PRO A 38 -1.15 4.28 -16.39
C PRO A 38 -2.25 5.18 -16.95
N GLU A 39 -3.49 4.70 -16.90
CA GLU A 39 -4.70 5.43 -17.31
C GLU A 39 -5.68 5.56 -16.15
N THR A 40 -6.61 6.50 -16.27
CA THR A 40 -7.67 6.71 -15.26
C THR A 40 -8.49 5.44 -15.03
N SER A 41 -8.76 4.66 -16.06
CA SER A 41 -9.54 3.41 -15.96
C SER A 41 -8.81 2.34 -15.14
N SER A 42 -7.52 2.11 -15.43
CA SER A 42 -6.69 1.15 -14.70
C SER A 42 -6.39 1.62 -13.27
N MET A 43 -6.22 2.95 -13.05
CA MET A 43 -6.13 3.54 -11.71
C MET A 43 -7.39 3.27 -10.87
N ASN A 44 -8.57 3.46 -11.45
CA ASN A 44 -9.83 3.19 -10.76
C ASN A 44 -10.03 1.69 -10.46
N ALA A 45 -9.61 0.80 -11.35
CA ALA A 45 -9.61 -0.64 -11.11
C ALA A 45 -8.68 -1.00 -9.94
N MET A 46 -7.45 -0.46 -9.93
CA MET A 46 -6.49 -0.64 -8.85
C MET A 46 -7.02 -0.12 -7.50
N ARG A 47 -7.65 1.07 -7.47
CA ARG A 47 -8.31 1.62 -6.27
C ARG A 47 -9.40 0.71 -5.74
N SER A 48 -10.22 0.18 -6.64
CA SER A 48 -11.29 -0.77 -6.26
C SER A 48 -10.70 -2.07 -5.70
N GLY A 49 -9.63 -2.59 -6.28
CA GLY A 49 -8.93 -3.77 -5.79
C GLY A 49 -8.33 -3.57 -4.40
N TRP A 50 -7.69 -2.41 -4.18
CA TRP A 50 -7.18 -2.07 -2.84
C TRP A 50 -8.30 -2.07 -1.79
N LEU A 51 -9.43 -1.41 -2.07
CA LEU A 51 -10.58 -1.38 -1.16
C LEU A 51 -11.12 -2.78 -0.85
N THR A 52 -11.19 -3.66 -1.85
CA THR A 52 -11.65 -5.04 -1.67
C THR A 52 -10.66 -5.85 -0.82
N ALA A 53 -9.38 -5.79 -1.14
CA ALA A 53 -8.35 -6.51 -0.40
C ALA A 53 -8.24 -6.04 1.07
N GLN A 54 -8.25 -4.72 1.29
CA GLN A 54 -8.20 -4.13 2.63
C GLN A 54 -9.45 -4.50 3.44
N SER A 55 -10.64 -4.43 2.84
CA SER A 55 -11.88 -4.83 3.50
C SER A 55 -11.88 -6.31 3.88
N SER A 56 -11.38 -7.19 3.00
CA SER A 56 -11.22 -8.62 3.30
C SER A 56 -10.25 -8.84 4.46
N TYR A 57 -9.11 -8.11 4.49
CA TYR A 57 -8.17 -8.18 5.60
C TYR A 57 -8.79 -7.72 6.93
N GLU A 58 -9.59 -6.65 6.92
CA GLU A 58 -10.27 -6.16 8.14
C GLU A 58 -11.27 -7.19 8.72
N LEU A 59 -11.88 -8.03 7.91
CA LEU A 59 -12.74 -9.12 8.41
C LEU A 59 -11.97 -10.13 9.28
N THR A 60 -10.66 -10.27 9.11
CA THR A 60 -9.82 -11.15 9.93
C THR A 60 -9.44 -10.57 11.31
N THR A 61 -9.84 -9.33 11.63
CA THR A 61 -9.46 -8.64 12.88
C THR A 61 -9.79 -9.46 14.12
N LEU A 62 -10.96 -10.08 14.16
CA LEU A 62 -11.36 -10.91 15.30
C LEU A 62 -10.45 -12.14 15.48
N HIS A 63 -10.02 -12.76 14.37
CA HIS A 63 -9.14 -13.91 14.40
C HIS A 63 -7.76 -13.54 14.93
N ARG A 64 -7.22 -12.40 14.53
CA ARG A 64 -5.93 -11.87 15.01
C ARG A 64 -5.97 -11.59 16.51
N TYR A 65 -7.05 -10.98 16.99
CA TYR A 65 -7.21 -10.66 18.42
C TYR A 65 -7.21 -11.92 19.32
N PHE A 66 -7.90 -12.97 18.91
CA PHE A 66 -7.94 -14.21 19.68
C PHE A 66 -6.66 -15.04 19.60
N SER A 67 -5.86 -14.92 18.55
CA SER A 67 -4.60 -15.63 18.45
C SER A 67 -3.62 -15.26 19.55
N GLU A 68 -3.60 -14.01 20.00
CA GLU A 68 -2.77 -13.55 21.12
C GLU A 68 -3.04 -14.29 22.45
N LEU A 69 -4.22 -14.86 22.63
CA LEU A 69 -4.60 -15.58 23.86
C LEU A 69 -4.03 -17.00 23.93
N VAL A 70 -3.57 -17.57 22.80
CA VAL A 70 -3.20 -18.99 22.70
C VAL A 70 -1.78 -19.20 22.16
N LEU A 71 -1.12 -18.17 21.68
CA LEU A 71 0.23 -18.23 21.13
C LEU A 71 1.31 -18.09 22.22
N SER A 72 2.51 -18.57 21.92
CA SER A 72 3.71 -18.27 22.72
C SER A 72 4.09 -16.79 22.65
N GLU A 73 4.90 -16.28 23.58
CA GLU A 73 5.40 -14.89 23.56
C GLU A 73 6.20 -14.61 22.25
N GLU A 74 6.96 -15.57 21.76
CA GLU A 74 7.71 -15.46 20.51
C GLU A 74 6.79 -15.35 19.28
N ASP A 75 5.74 -16.19 19.23
CA ASP A 75 4.77 -16.17 18.14
C ASP A 75 3.93 -14.88 18.16
N VAL A 76 3.58 -14.38 19.36
CA VAL A 76 2.88 -13.09 19.53
C VAL A 76 3.73 -11.95 19.00
N LEU A 77 5.03 -11.92 19.30
CA LEU A 77 5.95 -10.90 18.79
C LEU A 77 6.05 -10.95 17.26
N THR A 78 6.18 -12.16 16.70
CA THR A 78 6.23 -12.38 15.25
C THR A 78 4.93 -11.90 14.58
N LEU A 79 3.78 -12.24 15.15
CA LEU A 79 2.48 -11.80 14.65
C LEU A 79 2.33 -10.28 14.70
N PHE A 80 2.76 -9.65 15.79
CA PHE A 80 2.74 -8.19 15.94
C PHE A 80 3.60 -7.52 14.86
N GLN A 81 4.81 -8.02 14.61
CA GLN A 81 5.69 -7.49 13.57
C GLN A 81 5.07 -7.62 12.17
N LEU A 82 4.44 -8.76 11.86
CA LEU A 82 3.74 -8.97 10.59
C LEU A 82 2.54 -8.02 10.45
N GLN A 83 1.74 -7.87 11.49
CA GLN A 83 0.59 -6.96 11.49
C GLN A 83 1.04 -5.51 11.30
N TYR A 84 2.15 -5.13 11.95
CA TYR A 84 2.75 -3.82 11.80
C TYR A 84 3.19 -3.55 10.35
N GLN A 85 3.82 -4.52 9.69
CA GLN A 85 4.20 -4.39 8.29
C GLN A 85 3.00 -4.35 7.32
N ILE A 86 1.90 -5.05 7.64
CA ILE A 86 0.75 -5.17 6.75
C ILE A 86 -0.20 -3.97 6.85
N ASN A 87 -0.47 -3.47 8.06
CA ASN A 87 -1.58 -2.52 8.27
C ASN A 87 -1.29 -1.50 9.38
N HIS A 88 -0.07 -0.96 9.43
CA HIS A 88 0.27 0.08 10.40
C HIS A 88 -0.43 1.41 10.09
N TRP A 89 -0.94 2.04 11.15
CA TRP A 89 -1.53 3.38 11.13
C TRP A 89 -1.25 4.11 12.45
N PRO A 90 -0.99 5.42 12.48
CA PRO A 90 -0.84 6.33 11.32
C PRO A 90 0.49 6.15 10.60
N ILE A 91 0.53 6.54 9.32
CA ILE A 91 1.79 6.66 8.55
C ILE A 91 2.21 8.13 8.43
N LEU A 92 3.49 8.36 8.13
CA LEU A 92 4.04 9.67 7.75
C LEU A 92 4.10 9.76 6.21
N PRO A 93 3.15 10.42 5.54
CA PRO A 93 3.06 10.43 4.07
C PRO A 93 4.33 10.93 3.37
N GLY A 94 4.95 12.00 3.89
CA GLY A 94 6.18 12.56 3.35
C GLY A 94 7.43 11.67 3.51
N TYR A 95 7.35 10.58 4.29
CA TYR A 95 8.37 9.55 4.33
C TYR A 95 8.25 8.60 3.13
N VAL A 96 7.04 8.38 2.64
CA VAL A 96 6.76 7.47 1.53
C VAL A 96 7.06 8.13 0.18
N ASP A 97 6.44 9.29 -0.08
CA ASP A 97 6.50 9.98 -1.36
C ASP A 97 6.25 11.48 -1.16
N TYR A 98 6.27 12.26 -2.23
CA TYR A 98 6.05 13.70 -2.18
C TYR A 98 4.72 14.08 -1.53
N VAL A 99 4.74 15.21 -0.83
CA VAL A 99 3.56 15.90 -0.29
C VAL A 99 3.52 17.34 -0.81
N ALA A 100 2.37 18.02 -0.70
CA ALA A 100 2.14 19.33 -1.32
C ALA A 100 3.25 20.36 -1.03
N ASP A 101 3.79 20.37 0.20
CA ASP A 101 4.81 21.31 0.63
C ASP A 101 6.26 20.85 0.38
N TYR A 102 6.46 19.56 0.05
CA TYR A 102 7.76 18.91 -0.14
C TYR A 102 7.71 17.95 -1.34
N GLN A 103 7.97 18.50 -2.54
CA GLN A 103 7.80 17.77 -3.80
C GLN A 103 8.85 16.67 -4.06
N ASP A 104 9.99 16.74 -3.39
CA ASP A 104 11.09 15.77 -3.54
C ASP A 104 11.23 14.88 -2.29
N SER A 105 10.21 14.82 -1.41
CA SER A 105 10.26 14.01 -0.21
C SER A 105 9.93 12.53 -0.49
N GLY A 106 10.27 11.70 0.46
CA GLY A 106 9.94 10.28 0.50
C GLY A 106 11.00 9.35 -0.08
N ILE A 107 10.95 8.10 0.40
CA ILE A 107 11.87 7.05 -0.03
C ILE A 107 11.76 6.74 -1.52
N VAL A 108 10.62 7.01 -2.14
CA VAL A 108 10.39 6.81 -3.58
C VAL A 108 11.24 7.77 -4.42
N ASN A 109 11.54 8.97 -3.89
CA ASN A 109 12.33 10.01 -4.56
C ASN A 109 13.81 10.00 -4.14
N ASP A 110 14.19 9.22 -3.15
CA ASP A 110 15.57 9.12 -2.68
C ASP A 110 16.35 8.06 -3.49
N ILE A 111 17.21 8.53 -4.40
CA ILE A 111 18.04 7.66 -5.25
C ILE A 111 19.06 6.82 -4.47
N THR A 112 19.27 7.07 -3.19
CA THR A 112 20.18 6.29 -2.33
C THR A 112 19.48 5.09 -1.69
N VAL A 113 18.15 5.06 -1.69
CA VAL A 113 17.32 3.97 -1.16
C VAL A 113 17.13 2.88 -2.23
N ILE A 114 17.44 1.64 -1.88
CA ILE A 114 17.17 0.50 -2.74
C ILE A 114 15.71 0.08 -2.53
N LEU A 115 14.88 0.22 -3.56
CA LEU A 115 13.46 -0.12 -3.49
C LEU A 115 13.24 -1.62 -3.79
N ASP A 116 13.75 -2.48 -2.90
CA ASP A 116 13.42 -3.90 -2.88
C ASP A 116 12.77 -4.30 -1.54
N LEU A 117 12.16 -5.48 -1.50
CA LEU A 117 11.40 -5.93 -0.33
C LEU A 117 12.24 -6.01 0.94
N GLU A 118 13.50 -6.42 0.82
CA GLU A 118 14.39 -6.57 1.99
C GLU A 118 14.75 -5.20 2.56
N SER A 119 15.17 -4.27 1.70
CA SER A 119 15.48 -2.89 2.10
C SER A 119 14.27 -2.16 2.67
N LEU A 120 13.09 -2.30 2.04
CA LEU A 120 11.86 -1.71 2.56
C LEU A 120 11.47 -2.27 3.93
N ARG A 121 11.71 -3.57 4.18
CA ARG A 121 11.51 -4.16 5.52
C ARG A 121 12.49 -3.61 6.55
N GLN A 122 13.73 -3.38 6.16
CA GLN A 122 14.76 -2.82 7.05
C GLN A 122 14.48 -1.36 7.40
N GLU A 123 13.92 -0.59 6.47
CA GLU A 123 13.57 0.82 6.67
C GLU A 123 12.24 1.02 7.43
N HIS A 124 11.40 -0.01 7.53
CA HIS A 124 10.05 0.10 8.08
C HIS A 124 10.05 0.43 9.58
N GLY A 125 9.70 1.68 9.92
CA GLY A 125 9.56 2.14 11.30
C GLY A 125 10.83 2.19 12.13
N VAL A 126 11.99 2.39 11.49
CA VAL A 126 13.30 2.33 12.17
C VAL A 126 13.50 3.48 13.16
N PHE A 127 13.17 4.69 12.81
CA PHE A 127 13.36 5.87 13.66
C PHE A 127 12.06 6.33 14.30
N ASP A 128 10.96 6.25 13.57
CA ASP A 128 9.60 6.55 14.05
C ASP A 128 8.66 5.46 13.52
N LEU A 129 7.75 5.00 14.35
CA LEU A 129 6.76 3.99 13.96
C LEU A 129 5.89 4.45 12.77
N ALA A 130 5.66 5.75 12.62
CA ALA A 130 4.92 6.29 11.50
C ALA A 130 5.70 6.31 10.16
N GLU A 131 7.03 6.09 10.19
CA GLU A 131 7.88 5.95 8.99
C GLU A 131 7.67 4.57 8.35
N ALA A 132 6.45 4.27 7.96
CA ALA A 132 6.08 3.02 7.32
C ALA A 132 6.49 3.03 5.85
N SER A 133 7.20 2.00 5.43
CA SER A 133 7.60 1.75 4.03
C SER A 133 6.79 0.65 3.35
N LEU A 134 5.94 -0.05 4.11
CA LEU A 134 5.14 -1.21 3.67
C LEU A 134 3.70 -1.13 4.18
N GLY A 135 2.82 -1.89 3.56
CA GLY A 135 1.47 -2.14 4.04
C GLY A 135 0.38 -1.37 3.32
N PHE A 136 -0.86 -1.65 3.73
CA PHE A 136 -2.06 -1.12 3.07
C PHE A 136 -2.08 0.40 3.01
N HIS A 137 -1.73 1.10 4.09
CA HIS A 137 -1.82 2.56 4.15
C HIS A 137 -0.70 3.27 3.37
N VAL A 138 0.46 2.63 3.20
CA VAL A 138 1.51 3.10 2.29
C VAL A 138 1.02 3.02 0.83
N LEU A 139 0.42 1.88 0.46
CA LEU A 139 -0.19 1.71 -0.86
C LEU A 139 -1.38 2.65 -1.08
N GLU A 140 -2.22 2.86 -0.05
CA GLU A 140 -3.29 3.85 -0.09
C GLU A 140 -2.76 5.23 -0.44
N PHE A 141 -1.72 5.69 0.26
CA PHE A 141 -1.11 6.98 0.00
C PHE A 141 -0.51 7.07 -1.42
N LEU A 142 0.18 6.03 -1.88
CA LEU A 142 0.68 5.99 -3.25
C LEU A 142 -0.46 6.07 -4.28
N ILE A 143 -1.60 5.43 -4.04
CA ILE A 143 -2.72 5.35 -4.98
C ILE A 143 -3.59 6.61 -4.98
N TRP A 144 -3.81 7.26 -3.83
CA TRP A 144 -4.69 8.44 -3.72
C TRP A 144 -3.95 9.76 -3.47
N GLY A 145 -2.69 9.72 -3.04
CA GLY A 145 -1.95 10.91 -2.62
C GLY A 145 -2.45 11.46 -1.28
N GLU A 146 -2.11 12.68 -0.94
CA GLU A 146 -2.55 13.32 0.30
C GLU A 146 -4.07 13.53 0.40
N ASN A 147 -4.73 13.77 -0.73
CA ASN A 147 -6.20 13.94 -0.87
C ASN A 147 -6.87 14.68 0.32
N LYS A 148 -6.20 15.73 0.85
CA LYS A 148 -6.62 16.49 2.04
C LYS A 148 -8.03 17.06 1.93
N ASP A 149 -8.41 17.46 0.74
CA ASP A 149 -9.71 18.06 0.43
C ASP A 149 -10.73 17.07 -0.15
N ARG A 150 -10.36 15.79 -0.28
CA ARG A 150 -11.15 14.73 -0.93
C ARG A 150 -11.54 15.04 -2.38
N GLN A 151 -10.80 15.90 -3.05
CA GLN A 151 -11.04 16.33 -4.44
C GLN A 151 -9.78 16.29 -5.30
N SER A 152 -8.59 16.23 -4.67
CA SER A 152 -7.29 16.21 -5.31
C SER A 152 -6.63 14.83 -5.20
N GLU A 153 -7.29 13.82 -5.75
CA GLU A 153 -6.70 12.49 -5.84
C GLU A 153 -5.53 12.50 -6.82
N ARG A 154 -4.50 11.69 -6.50
CA ARG A 154 -3.33 11.50 -7.36
C ARG A 154 -3.76 11.04 -8.76
N PRO A 155 -3.37 11.77 -9.82
CA PRO A 155 -3.74 11.40 -11.19
C PRO A 155 -2.89 10.25 -11.70
N ALA A 156 -3.42 9.45 -12.63
CA ALA A 156 -2.68 8.36 -13.28
C ALA A 156 -1.43 8.84 -14.05
N SER A 157 -1.41 10.12 -14.45
CA SER A 157 -0.25 10.73 -15.12
C SER A 157 1.03 10.76 -14.30
N ASP A 158 0.94 10.76 -12.96
CA ASP A 158 2.11 10.75 -12.07
C ASP A 158 2.95 9.48 -12.19
N TYR A 159 2.37 8.43 -12.75
CA TYR A 159 3.01 7.13 -12.96
C TYR A 159 3.54 6.93 -14.38
N ARG A 160 3.44 7.95 -15.25
CA ARG A 160 3.99 7.87 -16.60
C ARG A 160 5.47 8.21 -16.60
N ALA A 161 6.21 7.53 -17.48
CA ALA A 161 7.62 7.84 -17.65
C ALA A 161 7.83 9.31 -18.06
N VAL A 162 8.83 9.96 -17.49
CA VAL A 162 9.17 11.38 -17.78
C VAL A 162 9.33 11.63 -19.29
N SER A 163 9.86 10.65 -20.04
CA SER A 163 9.96 10.73 -21.50
C SER A 163 8.60 10.85 -22.20
N GLU A 164 7.54 10.24 -21.68
CA GLU A 164 6.19 10.34 -22.24
C GLU A 164 5.54 11.68 -21.88
N LEU A 165 5.74 12.15 -20.65
CA LEU A 165 5.29 13.46 -20.20
C LEU A 165 5.94 14.59 -21.00
N THR A 166 7.22 14.46 -21.30
CA THR A 166 7.97 15.45 -22.11
C THR A 166 7.35 15.59 -23.50
N ASN A 167 6.94 14.51 -24.14
CA ASN A 167 6.30 14.55 -25.46
C ASN A 167 4.94 15.27 -25.41
N ILE A 168 4.13 14.98 -24.39
CA ILE A 168 2.81 15.62 -24.19
C ILE A 168 2.99 17.13 -23.87
N GLN A 169 4.00 17.49 -23.12
CA GLN A 169 4.29 18.89 -22.75
C GLN A 169 4.83 19.69 -23.94
N ILE A 170 5.66 19.08 -24.79
CA ILE A 170 6.15 19.68 -26.03
C ILE A 170 4.98 19.96 -26.97
N ASP A 171 4.05 19.02 -27.15
CA ASP A 171 2.85 19.20 -27.97
C ASP A 171 1.93 20.31 -27.45
N ASN A 172 1.96 20.60 -26.13
CA ASN A 172 1.20 21.67 -25.48
C ASN A 172 1.98 22.98 -25.35
N GLY A 173 3.18 23.11 -25.93
CA GLY A 173 3.98 24.35 -25.98
C GLY A 173 4.73 24.70 -24.71
N LEU A 174 4.93 23.75 -23.79
CA LEU A 174 5.80 23.90 -22.62
C LEU A 174 7.26 23.69 -23.03
N GLN A 175 8.15 24.62 -22.68
CA GLN A 175 9.57 24.51 -22.99
C GLN A 175 10.29 23.56 -22.01
N LEU A 176 11.21 22.74 -22.55
CA LEU A 176 12.01 21.76 -21.83
C LEU A 176 12.80 22.31 -20.62
N ASP A 177 13.03 23.62 -20.58
CA ASP A 177 13.79 24.29 -19.50
C ASP A 177 13.06 24.33 -18.15
N GLN A 178 11.79 23.94 -18.08
CA GLN A 178 10.98 23.90 -16.87
C GLN A 178 10.92 22.51 -16.21
N ILE A 179 11.51 21.49 -16.82
CA ILE A 179 11.45 20.08 -16.37
C ILE A 179 12.75 19.66 -15.66
N SER A 180 13.79 20.51 -15.71
CA SER A 180 15.14 20.17 -15.18
C SER A 180 15.51 20.87 -13.87
N ASN A 181 14.51 21.21 -13.03
CA ASN A 181 14.77 21.69 -11.67
C ASN A 181 14.02 20.88 -10.66
#